data_27aaacee78dd39b31ea354259dc54e62
#
_entry.id   27aaacee78dd39b31ea354259dc54e62
#
_cell.length_a   1.000
_cell.length_b   1.000
_cell.length_c   1.000
_cell.angle_alpha   90.00
_cell.angle_beta   90.00
_cell.angle_gamma   90.00
#
_symmetry.space_group_name_H-M   'P 1'
#
loop_
_entity.id
_entity.type
_entity.pdbx_description
1 polymer ?
#
loop_
_entity_poly.entity_id
_entity_poly.type
_entity_poly.pdbx_seq_one_letter_code
_entity_poly.pdbx_strand_id
1 'polypeptide(L)'
;MEKAKAIIFDAYGTLFDVNSAANTCKKEIGENWQSFSNYWRTTQLEYTWLRSLMNRHKDFWKITEDSLDKSMKVFDINPSLKNELLNLYKKLSTFPEVIDVLNNLKKNKIKLAILSNGTHALLKELVFSNKLNHIFDDIFSVEDVKIYKPSSEVYNLPLKKYSLEKDEILFLSSNTWDVSGAGNFGFNAIWVNRNNGVFDNLDFKPKNQIKNLLELIELTKI
;
A
#
# COMPACT_ATOMS: atom_id res chain seq x y z
N MET A 1 21.77 7.00 -0.81
CA MET A 1 20.62 7.47 -0.02
C MET A 1 20.84 8.82 0.65
N GLU A 2 22.02 9.37 0.59
CA GLU A 2 22.37 10.70 1.14
C GLU A 2 21.55 11.88 0.58
N LYS A 3 20.80 11.70 -0.50
CA LYS A 3 19.99 12.74 -1.14
C LYS A 3 18.50 12.72 -0.78
N ALA A 4 18.00 11.70 -0.08
CA ALA A 4 16.57 11.58 0.18
C ALA A 4 16.07 12.72 1.09
N LYS A 5 15.15 13.53 0.57
CA LYS A 5 14.48 14.61 1.30
C LYS A 5 13.08 14.22 1.75
N ALA A 6 12.51 13.17 1.15
CA ALA A 6 11.24 12.58 1.53
C ALA A 6 11.29 11.06 1.46
N ILE A 7 10.66 10.40 2.42
CA ILE A 7 10.39 8.96 2.40
C ILE A 7 8.89 8.78 2.19
N ILE A 8 8.53 8.07 1.13
CA ILE A 8 7.15 7.86 0.75
C ILE A 8 6.84 6.36 0.80
N PHE A 9 5.79 6.01 1.48
CA PHE A 9 5.37 4.64 1.67
C PHE A 9 4.11 4.33 0.87
N ASP A 10 4.09 3.18 0.21
CA ASP A 10 2.82 2.56 -0.12
C ASP A 10 2.10 2.14 1.17
N ALA A 11 0.77 1.99 1.11
CA ALA A 11 -0.04 1.68 2.29
C ALA A 11 -0.32 0.18 2.44
N TYR A 12 -1.12 -0.37 1.50
CA TYR A 12 -1.69 -1.73 1.59
C TYR A 12 -0.66 -2.83 1.29
N GLY A 13 -0.36 -3.64 2.29
CA GLY A 13 0.68 -4.68 2.24
C GLY A 13 2.07 -4.17 2.62
N THR A 14 2.27 -2.85 2.70
CA THR A 14 3.54 -2.21 3.07
C THR A 14 3.52 -1.73 4.52
N LEU A 15 2.61 -0.86 4.87
CA LEU A 15 2.37 -0.38 6.24
C LEU A 15 1.28 -1.19 6.94
N PHE A 16 0.19 -1.51 6.22
CA PHE A 16 -1.00 -2.16 6.74
C PHE A 16 -1.15 -3.57 6.16
N ASP A 17 -1.36 -4.55 7.04
CA ASP A 17 -1.54 -5.95 6.66
C ASP A 17 -2.93 -6.19 6.06
N VAL A 18 -2.99 -6.40 4.75
CA VAL A 18 -4.22 -6.64 4.00
C VAL A 18 -4.93 -7.94 4.39
N ASN A 19 -4.20 -8.89 4.98
CA ASN A 19 -4.76 -10.17 5.43
C ASN A 19 -5.45 -10.06 6.79
N SER A 20 -5.21 -8.98 7.55
CA SER A 20 -5.70 -8.85 8.93
C SER A 20 -7.24 -8.90 9.02
N ALA A 21 -7.96 -8.38 8.02
CA ALA A 21 -9.43 -8.45 7.98
C ALA A 21 -9.94 -9.90 7.88
N ALA A 22 -9.46 -10.65 6.87
CA ALA A 22 -9.86 -12.05 6.69
C ALA A 22 -9.35 -12.96 7.82
N ASN A 23 -8.14 -12.68 8.35
CA ASN A 23 -7.60 -13.42 9.49
C ASN A 23 -8.44 -13.26 10.76
N THR A 24 -9.05 -12.09 10.97
CA THR A 24 -9.98 -11.89 12.10
C THR A 24 -11.22 -12.76 11.97
N CYS A 25 -11.75 -12.95 10.76
CA CYS A 25 -12.91 -13.79 10.46
C CYS A 25 -12.53 -15.22 10.05
N LYS A 26 -11.30 -15.69 10.38
CA LYS A 26 -10.82 -17.01 9.90
C LYS A 26 -11.67 -18.19 10.38
N LYS A 27 -12.34 -18.09 11.54
CA LYS A 27 -13.21 -19.15 12.06
C LYS A 27 -14.47 -19.29 11.22
N GLU A 28 -15.04 -18.17 10.81
CA GLU A 28 -16.26 -18.08 10.01
C GLU A 28 -16.00 -18.40 8.53
N ILE A 29 -14.83 -18.02 8.01
CA ILE A 29 -14.40 -18.30 6.63
C ILE A 29 -13.93 -19.76 6.49
N GLY A 30 -13.33 -20.34 7.55
CA GLY A 30 -12.81 -21.70 7.56
C GLY A 30 -11.36 -21.79 7.04
N GLU A 31 -10.94 -23.02 6.72
CA GLU A 31 -9.55 -23.35 6.36
C GLU A 31 -9.01 -22.56 5.15
N ASN A 32 -9.89 -22.17 4.25
CA ASN A 32 -9.55 -21.42 3.03
C ASN A 32 -9.39 -19.92 3.23
N TRP A 33 -9.42 -19.40 4.47
CA TRP A 33 -9.39 -17.95 4.74
C TRP A 33 -8.21 -17.23 4.05
N GLN A 34 -7.04 -17.84 4.00
CA GLN A 34 -5.86 -17.23 3.39
C GLN A 34 -5.97 -17.20 1.85
N SER A 35 -6.44 -18.27 1.25
CA SER A 35 -6.71 -18.33 -0.20
C SER A 35 -7.78 -17.31 -0.60
N PHE A 36 -8.84 -17.19 0.20
CA PHE A 36 -9.88 -16.18 0.05
C PHE A 36 -9.30 -14.76 0.14
N SER A 37 -8.49 -14.47 1.16
CA SER A 37 -7.86 -13.17 1.34
C SER A 37 -6.97 -12.79 0.14
N ASN A 38 -6.13 -13.74 -0.29
CA ASN A 38 -5.26 -13.55 -1.46
C ASN A 38 -6.06 -13.31 -2.74
N TYR A 39 -7.14 -14.09 -2.95
CA TYR A 39 -8.01 -13.91 -4.11
C TYR A 39 -8.72 -12.57 -4.10
N TRP A 40 -9.24 -12.13 -2.93
CA TRP A 40 -9.84 -10.82 -2.76
C TRP A 40 -8.85 -9.71 -3.12
N ARG A 41 -7.63 -9.79 -2.58
CA ARG A 41 -6.57 -8.81 -2.88
C ARG A 41 -6.18 -8.80 -4.36
N THR A 42 -5.97 -9.95 -4.96
CA THR A 42 -5.61 -10.05 -6.39
C THR A 42 -6.72 -9.49 -7.27
N THR A 43 -7.98 -9.86 -7.03
CA THR A 43 -9.12 -9.34 -7.78
C THR A 43 -9.27 -7.82 -7.61
N GLN A 44 -9.02 -7.29 -6.41
CA GLN A 44 -9.04 -5.86 -6.14
C GLN A 44 -8.00 -5.13 -6.99
N LEU A 45 -6.77 -5.62 -7.04
CA LEU A 45 -5.69 -5.03 -7.87
C LEU A 45 -6.00 -5.14 -9.37
N GLU A 46 -6.44 -6.30 -9.85
CA GLU A 46 -6.87 -6.48 -11.24
C GLU A 46 -7.94 -5.46 -11.63
N TYR A 47 -8.94 -5.23 -10.77
CA TYR A 47 -10.01 -4.27 -11.05
C TYR A 47 -9.48 -2.83 -11.11
N THR A 48 -8.47 -2.46 -10.33
CA THR A 48 -7.83 -1.14 -10.43
C THR A 48 -7.18 -0.95 -11.81
N TRP A 49 -6.42 -1.95 -12.27
CA TRP A 49 -5.71 -1.89 -13.55
C TRP A 49 -6.67 -1.93 -14.73
N LEU A 50 -7.63 -2.86 -14.74
CA LEU A 50 -8.62 -2.97 -15.82
C LEU A 50 -9.44 -1.69 -15.94
N ARG A 51 -9.87 -1.08 -14.82
CA ARG A 51 -10.63 0.17 -14.85
C ARG A 51 -9.79 1.34 -15.35
N SER A 52 -8.50 1.38 -15.00
CA SER A 52 -7.57 2.38 -15.55
C SER A 52 -7.44 2.24 -17.07
N LEU A 53 -7.21 1.02 -17.57
CA LEU A 53 -7.09 0.74 -19.01
C LEU A 53 -8.38 1.03 -19.78
N MET A 54 -9.54 0.78 -19.20
CA MET A 54 -10.84 1.06 -19.80
C MET A 54 -11.27 2.52 -19.67
N ASN A 55 -10.52 3.39 -18.98
CA ASN A 55 -10.94 4.74 -18.59
C ASN A 55 -12.29 4.77 -17.86
N ARG A 56 -12.50 3.82 -16.94
CA ARG A 56 -13.73 3.64 -16.16
C ARG A 56 -13.41 3.69 -14.67
N HIS A 57 -12.80 4.77 -14.23
CA HIS A 57 -12.45 4.95 -12.81
C HIS A 57 -13.69 4.77 -11.91
N LYS A 58 -13.48 4.07 -10.83
CA LYS A 58 -14.30 4.01 -9.62
C LYS A 58 -13.33 4.14 -8.44
N ASP A 59 -13.76 4.74 -7.36
CA ASP A 59 -12.92 4.87 -6.18
C ASP A 59 -12.53 3.50 -5.60
N PHE A 60 -11.42 3.51 -4.84
CA PHE A 60 -10.86 2.27 -4.31
C PHE A 60 -11.79 1.55 -3.34
N TRP A 61 -12.67 2.27 -2.63
CA TRP A 61 -13.65 1.64 -1.75
C TRP A 61 -14.66 0.80 -2.54
N LYS A 62 -15.20 1.38 -3.61
CA LYS A 62 -16.11 0.65 -4.50
C LYS A 62 -15.45 -0.58 -5.14
N ILE A 63 -14.17 -0.48 -5.51
CA ILE A 63 -13.41 -1.63 -6.01
C ILE A 63 -13.22 -2.69 -4.93
N THR A 64 -12.97 -2.27 -3.69
CA THR A 64 -12.86 -3.18 -2.53
C THR A 64 -14.16 -3.96 -2.30
N GLU A 65 -15.31 -3.29 -2.39
CA GLU A 65 -16.63 -3.94 -2.28
C GLU A 65 -16.88 -4.90 -3.44
N ASP A 66 -16.67 -4.46 -4.70
CA ASP A 66 -16.93 -5.28 -5.90
C ASP A 66 -16.03 -6.53 -5.93
N SER A 67 -14.78 -6.40 -5.53
CA SER A 67 -13.84 -7.53 -5.45
C SER A 67 -14.18 -8.49 -4.30
N LEU A 68 -14.65 -7.97 -3.16
CA LEU A 68 -15.15 -8.80 -2.07
C LEU A 68 -16.37 -9.62 -2.50
N ASP A 69 -17.34 -8.98 -3.16
CA ASP A 69 -18.56 -9.68 -3.65
C ASP A 69 -18.22 -10.84 -4.59
N LYS A 70 -17.24 -10.64 -5.49
CA LYS A 70 -16.74 -11.71 -6.36
C LYS A 70 -16.06 -12.80 -5.54
N SER A 71 -15.18 -12.43 -4.62
CA SER A 71 -14.42 -13.40 -3.82
C SER A 71 -15.31 -14.25 -2.92
N MET A 72 -16.31 -13.64 -2.28
CA MET A 72 -17.28 -14.35 -1.45
C MET A 72 -18.06 -15.39 -2.26
N LYS A 73 -18.44 -15.07 -3.49
CA LYS A 73 -19.12 -16.04 -4.38
C LYS A 73 -18.21 -17.19 -4.80
N VAL A 74 -16.92 -16.90 -5.12
CA VAL A 74 -15.96 -17.92 -5.55
C VAL A 74 -15.64 -18.92 -4.44
N PHE A 75 -15.60 -18.45 -3.19
CA PHE A 75 -15.25 -19.27 -2.03
C PHE A 75 -16.48 -19.74 -1.23
N ASP A 76 -17.69 -19.47 -1.72
CA ASP A 76 -18.96 -19.81 -1.04
C ASP A 76 -19.01 -19.27 0.41
N ILE A 77 -18.57 -18.04 0.61
CA ILE A 77 -18.57 -17.39 1.93
C ILE A 77 -19.96 -16.84 2.24
N ASN A 78 -20.42 -17.08 3.46
CA ASN A 78 -21.72 -16.60 3.94
C ASN A 78 -21.85 -15.08 3.73
N PRO A 79 -22.86 -14.60 2.98
CA PRO A 79 -23.07 -13.18 2.71
C PRO A 79 -23.19 -12.29 3.95
N SER A 80 -23.59 -12.83 5.09
CA SER A 80 -23.69 -12.08 6.35
C SER A 80 -22.35 -11.52 6.84
N LEU A 81 -21.21 -12.12 6.44
CA LEU A 81 -19.85 -11.66 6.79
C LEU A 81 -19.41 -10.42 6.00
N LYS A 82 -20.10 -10.05 4.92
CA LYS A 82 -19.67 -8.94 4.05
C LYS A 82 -19.42 -7.65 4.83
N ASN A 83 -20.39 -7.22 5.62
CA ASN A 83 -20.30 -5.97 6.36
C ASN A 83 -19.17 -5.99 7.39
N GLU A 84 -18.93 -7.11 8.04
CA GLU A 84 -17.86 -7.28 9.00
C GLU A 84 -16.50 -7.19 8.31
N LEU A 85 -16.28 -7.93 7.23
CA LEU A 85 -15.05 -7.89 6.44
C LEU A 85 -14.74 -6.46 5.93
N LEU A 86 -15.75 -5.75 5.42
CA LEU A 86 -15.62 -4.38 4.98
C LEU A 86 -15.28 -3.42 6.13
N ASN A 87 -15.88 -3.60 7.30
CA ASN A 87 -15.57 -2.77 8.47
C ASN A 87 -14.14 -3.03 8.98
N LEU A 88 -13.69 -4.29 8.98
CA LEU A 88 -12.32 -4.66 9.32
C LEU A 88 -11.31 -4.11 8.30
N TYR A 89 -11.67 -4.11 7.01
CA TYR A 89 -10.81 -3.53 5.97
C TYR A 89 -10.54 -2.04 6.15
N LYS A 90 -11.45 -1.29 6.74
CA LYS A 90 -11.23 0.13 7.10
C LYS A 90 -10.22 0.34 8.22
N LYS A 91 -9.93 -0.73 8.99
CA LYS A 91 -9.11 -0.69 10.21
C LYS A 91 -8.02 -1.76 10.22
N LEU A 92 -7.45 -2.06 9.04
CA LEU A 92 -6.34 -3.00 8.93
C LEU A 92 -5.25 -2.68 9.94
N SER A 93 -4.70 -3.72 10.57
CA SER A 93 -3.58 -3.56 11.48
C SER A 93 -2.29 -3.20 10.74
N THR A 94 -1.41 -2.43 11.37
CA THR A 94 -0.03 -2.28 10.88
C THR A 94 0.75 -3.59 11.06
N PHE A 95 1.82 -3.76 10.27
CA PHE A 95 2.84 -4.74 10.64
C PHE A 95 3.50 -4.34 11.96
N PRO A 96 4.04 -5.31 12.74
CA PRO A 96 4.46 -5.08 14.13
C PRO A 96 5.48 -3.96 14.32
N GLU A 97 6.43 -3.82 13.39
CA GLU A 97 7.53 -2.86 13.49
C GLU A 97 7.19 -1.45 13.01
N VAL A 98 6.07 -1.27 12.30
CA VAL A 98 5.76 -0.03 11.56
C VAL A 98 5.71 1.18 12.48
N ILE A 99 5.01 1.08 13.61
CA ILE A 99 4.82 2.21 14.53
C ILE A 99 6.16 2.71 15.07
N ASP A 100 7.01 1.80 15.52
CA ASP A 100 8.30 2.15 16.12
C ASP A 100 9.26 2.74 15.09
N VAL A 101 9.32 2.15 13.89
CA VAL A 101 10.16 2.65 12.80
C VAL A 101 9.72 4.04 12.36
N LEU A 102 8.42 4.26 12.14
CA LEU A 102 7.90 5.55 11.72
C LEU A 102 8.14 6.65 12.78
N ASN A 103 7.96 6.33 14.06
CA ASN A 103 8.29 7.25 15.16
C ASN A 103 9.77 7.60 15.19
N ASN A 104 10.65 6.65 14.90
CA ASN A 104 12.09 6.90 14.80
C ASN A 104 12.42 7.83 13.61
N LEU A 105 11.91 7.52 12.42
CA LEU A 105 12.12 8.33 11.23
C LEU A 105 11.63 9.77 11.40
N LYS A 106 10.48 9.96 12.08
CA LYS A 106 9.92 11.31 12.31
C LYS A 106 10.84 12.22 13.14
N LYS A 107 11.67 11.66 14.04
CA LYS A 107 12.64 12.43 14.83
C LYS A 107 13.72 13.09 13.97
N ASN A 108 14.00 12.54 12.80
CA ASN A 108 15.09 12.99 11.91
C ASN A 108 14.67 14.11 10.95
N LYS A 109 13.48 14.69 11.13
CA LYS A 109 12.97 15.85 10.36
C LYS A 109 12.88 15.64 8.84
N ILE A 110 12.93 14.39 8.38
CA ILE A 110 12.65 14.04 6.98
C ILE A 110 11.15 14.01 6.75
N LYS A 111 10.70 14.41 5.56
CA LYS A 111 9.27 14.33 5.20
C LYS A 111 8.83 12.88 5.06
N LEU A 112 7.75 12.51 5.75
CA LEU A 112 7.14 11.19 5.66
C LEU A 112 5.76 11.31 5.03
N ALA A 113 5.48 10.54 4.00
CA ALA A 113 4.18 10.56 3.35
C ALA A 113 3.71 9.17 2.93
N ILE A 114 2.41 9.04 2.74
CA ILE A 114 1.78 7.89 2.09
C ILE A 114 1.45 8.26 0.64
N LEU A 115 1.70 7.34 -0.29
CA LEU A 115 1.20 7.40 -1.67
C LEU A 115 0.48 6.08 -1.97
N SER A 116 -0.83 6.12 -2.19
CA SER A 116 -1.64 4.91 -2.20
C SER A 116 -2.77 4.92 -3.23
N ASN A 117 -3.20 3.71 -3.61
CA ASN A 117 -4.44 3.47 -4.35
C ASN A 117 -5.70 3.72 -3.51
N GLY A 118 -5.60 3.79 -2.18
CA GLY A 118 -6.72 4.03 -1.27
C GLY A 118 -7.32 5.42 -1.41
N THR A 119 -8.62 5.54 -1.12
CA THR A 119 -9.27 6.86 -1.03
C THR A 119 -8.73 7.65 0.17
N HIS A 120 -8.80 8.97 0.12
CA HIS A 120 -8.42 9.82 1.26
C HIS A 120 -9.15 9.43 2.56
N ALA A 121 -10.44 9.08 2.46
CA ALA A 121 -11.22 8.67 3.63
C ALA A 121 -10.70 7.37 4.26
N LEU A 122 -10.43 6.34 3.43
CA LEU A 122 -9.87 5.07 3.91
C LEU A 122 -8.48 5.25 4.52
N LEU A 123 -7.61 6.00 3.87
CA LEU A 123 -6.25 6.22 4.36
C LEU A 123 -6.24 7.00 5.68
N LYS A 124 -7.10 8.01 5.82
CA LYS A 124 -7.26 8.73 7.08
C LYS A 124 -7.77 7.83 8.21
N GLU A 125 -8.74 6.96 7.92
CA GLU A 125 -9.26 5.98 8.89
C GLU A 125 -8.17 4.99 9.33
N LEU A 126 -7.38 4.46 8.39
CA LEU A 126 -6.25 3.57 8.70
C LEU A 126 -5.19 4.25 9.57
N VAL A 127 -4.81 5.48 9.22
CA VAL A 127 -3.84 6.27 9.98
C VAL A 127 -4.39 6.57 11.38
N PHE A 128 -5.67 6.94 11.48
CA PHE A 128 -6.32 7.25 12.76
C PHE A 128 -6.44 6.01 13.66
N SER A 129 -6.97 4.90 13.14
CA SER A 129 -7.18 3.66 13.91
C SER A 129 -5.88 3.06 14.44
N ASN A 130 -4.75 3.29 13.74
CA ASN A 130 -3.43 2.84 14.14
C ASN A 130 -2.61 3.92 14.89
N LYS A 131 -3.22 5.05 15.28
CA LYS A 131 -2.60 6.15 16.06
C LYS A 131 -1.37 6.78 15.36
N LEU A 132 -1.40 6.85 14.02
CA LEU A 132 -0.31 7.39 13.20
C LEU A 132 -0.55 8.84 12.73
N ASN A 133 -1.56 9.55 13.26
CA ASN A 133 -1.98 10.90 12.79
C ASN A 133 -0.87 11.95 12.85
N HIS A 134 0.10 11.77 13.76
CA HIS A 134 1.20 12.70 13.98
C HIS A 134 2.45 12.37 13.16
N ILE A 135 2.43 11.28 12.39
CA ILE A 135 3.61 10.78 11.67
C ILE A 135 3.73 11.40 10.30
N PHE A 136 2.67 11.28 9.49
CA PHE A 136 2.74 11.66 8.08
C PHE A 136 2.50 13.15 7.86
N ASP A 137 3.36 13.76 7.06
CA ASP A 137 3.23 15.15 6.64
C ASP A 137 2.13 15.29 5.58
N ASP A 138 2.00 14.28 4.68
CA ASP A 138 0.97 14.25 3.65
C ASP A 138 0.48 12.81 3.36
N ILE A 139 -0.74 12.71 2.84
CA ILE A 139 -1.34 11.48 2.34
C ILE A 139 -1.81 11.73 0.91
N PHE A 140 -1.11 11.14 -0.06
CA PHE A 140 -1.45 11.21 -1.48
C PHE A 140 -2.32 10.03 -1.88
N SER A 141 -3.40 10.32 -2.58
CA SER A 141 -4.35 9.33 -3.08
C SER A 141 -4.45 9.39 -4.60
N VAL A 142 -4.64 8.24 -5.24
CA VAL A 142 -4.96 8.15 -6.67
C VAL A 142 -6.26 8.88 -7.03
N GLU A 143 -7.11 9.19 -6.04
CA GLU A 143 -8.33 9.95 -6.25
C GLU A 143 -8.08 11.37 -6.78
N ASP A 144 -6.89 11.90 -6.55
CA ASP A 144 -6.51 13.23 -7.04
C ASP A 144 -6.24 13.25 -8.57
N VAL A 145 -5.96 12.08 -9.17
CA VAL A 145 -5.66 11.93 -10.61
C VAL A 145 -6.60 10.98 -11.33
N LYS A 146 -7.47 10.26 -10.60
CA LYS A 146 -8.47 9.33 -11.15
C LYS A 146 -7.90 8.21 -12.04
N ILE A 147 -6.66 7.82 -11.77
CA ILE A 147 -5.99 6.68 -12.36
C ILE A 147 -5.18 5.97 -11.28
N TYR A 148 -5.04 4.65 -11.39
CA TYR A 148 -4.35 3.83 -10.39
C TYR A 148 -2.85 3.69 -10.67
N LYS A 149 -2.06 3.42 -9.63
CA LYS A 149 -0.71 2.90 -9.79
C LYS A 149 -0.74 1.65 -10.70
N PRO A 150 0.25 1.44 -11.55
CA PRO A 150 1.55 2.12 -11.63
C PRO A 150 1.58 3.30 -12.64
N SER A 151 0.50 4.04 -12.85
CA SER A 151 0.53 5.24 -13.70
C SER A 151 1.53 6.27 -13.15
N SER A 152 2.33 6.87 -14.05
CA SER A 152 3.28 7.93 -13.71
C SER A 152 2.62 9.18 -13.11
N GLU A 153 1.35 9.43 -13.44
CA GLU A 153 0.58 10.54 -12.89
C GLU A 153 0.46 10.47 -11.36
N VAL A 154 0.36 9.24 -10.84
CA VAL A 154 0.27 9.00 -9.39
C VAL A 154 1.59 9.33 -8.70
N TYR A 155 2.71 8.85 -9.24
CA TYR A 155 4.04 9.12 -8.67
C TYR A 155 4.44 10.59 -8.80
N ASN A 156 3.81 11.35 -9.71
CA ASN A 156 4.05 12.78 -9.85
C ASN A 156 3.40 13.65 -8.76
N LEU A 157 2.43 13.12 -8.00
CA LEU A 157 1.74 13.87 -6.94
C LEU A 157 2.69 14.45 -5.89
N PRO A 158 3.57 13.64 -5.25
CA PRO A 158 4.50 14.17 -4.26
C PRO A 158 5.56 15.11 -4.84
N LEU A 159 5.99 14.92 -6.09
CA LEU A 159 6.94 15.84 -6.75
C LEU A 159 6.34 17.24 -6.87
N LYS A 160 5.10 17.33 -7.35
CA LYS A 160 4.36 18.61 -7.47
C LYS A 160 4.19 19.29 -6.12
N LYS A 161 3.88 18.52 -5.08
CA LYS A 161 3.63 19.06 -3.73
C LYS A 161 4.90 19.57 -3.06
N TYR A 162 5.98 18.81 -3.18
CA TYR A 162 7.22 19.08 -2.44
C TYR A 162 8.26 19.85 -3.24
N SER A 163 8.06 20.03 -4.54
CA SER A 163 9.04 20.63 -5.45
C SER A 163 10.40 19.94 -5.37
N LEU A 164 10.38 18.60 -5.36
CA LEU A 164 11.56 17.73 -5.28
C LEU A 164 11.87 17.11 -6.63
N GLU A 165 13.15 16.76 -6.82
CA GLU A 165 13.58 15.91 -7.93
C GLU A 165 13.26 14.43 -7.62
N LYS A 166 13.18 13.61 -8.68
CA LYS A 166 12.79 12.19 -8.54
C LYS A 166 13.76 11.40 -7.67
N ASP A 167 15.05 11.65 -7.78
CA ASP A 167 16.10 10.97 -7.01
C ASP A 167 16.21 11.44 -5.55
N GLU A 168 15.49 12.50 -5.18
CA GLU A 168 15.35 12.97 -3.80
C GLU A 168 14.23 12.27 -3.03
N ILE A 169 13.46 11.39 -3.69
CA ILE A 169 12.40 10.58 -3.08
C ILE A 169 12.87 9.15 -2.90
N LEU A 170 12.80 8.67 -1.66
CA LEU A 170 12.90 7.27 -1.31
C LEU A 170 11.49 6.69 -1.23
N PHE A 171 11.18 5.73 -2.11
CA PHE A 171 9.86 5.11 -2.17
C PHE A 171 9.93 3.66 -1.67
N LEU A 172 9.01 3.27 -0.81
CA LEU A 172 8.95 1.91 -0.26
C LEU A 172 7.61 1.25 -0.56
N SER A 173 7.67 0.06 -1.10
CA SER A 173 6.49 -0.79 -1.29
C SER A 173 6.83 -2.27 -1.13
N SER A 174 5.89 -3.05 -0.63
CA SER A 174 5.96 -4.52 -0.64
C SER A 174 5.45 -5.11 -1.96
N ASN A 175 4.71 -4.32 -2.72
CA ASN A 175 4.16 -4.74 -4.00
C ASN A 175 5.22 -4.55 -5.10
N THR A 176 5.68 -5.64 -5.72
CA THR A 176 6.75 -5.63 -6.72
C THR A 176 6.42 -4.78 -7.94
N TRP A 177 5.17 -4.83 -8.42
CA TRP A 177 4.67 -4.00 -9.51
C TRP A 177 4.69 -2.49 -9.18
N ASP A 178 4.47 -2.11 -7.91
CA ASP A 178 4.50 -0.71 -7.45
C ASP A 178 5.94 -0.20 -7.32
N VAL A 179 6.84 -1.06 -6.81
CA VAL A 179 8.29 -0.78 -6.82
C VAL A 179 8.80 -0.59 -8.24
N SER A 180 8.38 -1.46 -9.17
CA SER A 180 8.75 -1.35 -10.59
C SER A 180 8.21 -0.05 -11.21
N GLY A 181 6.95 0.29 -10.94
CA GLY A 181 6.34 1.53 -11.42
C GLY A 181 7.05 2.79 -10.91
N ALA A 182 7.31 2.83 -9.59
CA ALA A 182 8.02 3.95 -8.97
C ALA A 182 9.47 4.07 -9.45
N GLY A 183 10.17 2.94 -9.59
CA GLY A 183 11.54 2.91 -10.08
C GLY A 183 11.66 3.31 -11.55
N ASN A 184 10.79 2.81 -12.42
CA ASN A 184 10.73 3.22 -13.83
C ASN A 184 10.33 4.69 -13.98
N PHE A 185 9.55 5.24 -13.06
CA PHE A 185 9.26 6.67 -12.99
C PHE A 185 10.50 7.49 -12.61
N GLY A 186 11.46 6.91 -11.88
CA GLY A 186 12.74 7.52 -11.50
C GLY A 186 12.95 7.75 -10.01
N PHE A 187 12.09 7.20 -9.14
CA PHE A 187 12.31 7.22 -7.69
C PHE A 187 13.42 6.26 -7.27
N ASN A 188 14.05 6.53 -6.12
CA ASN A 188 14.84 5.54 -5.41
C ASN A 188 13.91 4.54 -4.72
N ALA A 189 13.55 3.46 -5.42
CA ALA A 189 12.59 2.49 -4.93
C ALA A 189 13.26 1.35 -4.17
N ILE A 190 12.72 1.02 -2.99
CA ILE A 190 13.11 -0.12 -2.14
C ILE A 190 11.97 -1.13 -2.12
N TRP A 191 12.30 -2.38 -2.31
CA TRP A 191 11.36 -3.47 -2.13
C TRP A 191 11.36 -3.96 -0.67
N VAL A 192 10.19 -3.88 -0.02
CA VAL A 192 9.96 -4.46 1.31
C VAL A 192 9.45 -5.89 1.13
N ASN A 193 10.37 -6.85 1.01
CA ASN A 193 10.07 -8.25 0.72
C ASN A 193 9.66 -9.03 1.99
N ARG A 194 8.48 -8.75 2.51
CA ARG A 194 7.94 -9.33 3.74
C ARG A 194 7.74 -10.84 3.68
N ASN A 195 7.48 -11.37 2.49
CA ASN A 195 7.11 -12.78 2.31
C ASN A 195 8.22 -13.63 1.69
N ASN A 196 9.45 -13.09 1.60
CA ASN A 196 10.57 -13.75 0.93
C ASN A 196 10.21 -14.23 -0.49
N GLY A 197 9.45 -13.39 -1.21
CA GLY A 197 8.98 -13.65 -2.56
C GLY A 197 10.04 -13.41 -3.64
N VAL A 198 9.64 -13.60 -4.89
CA VAL A 198 10.45 -13.30 -6.07
C VAL A 198 9.98 -11.97 -6.66
N PHE A 199 10.93 -11.13 -7.08
CA PHE A 199 10.62 -9.85 -7.70
C PHE A 199 10.11 -10.04 -9.13
N ASP A 200 9.14 -9.19 -9.53
CA ASP A 200 8.58 -9.22 -10.89
C ASP A 200 9.62 -8.84 -11.96
N ASN A 201 9.43 -9.40 -13.15
CA ASN A 201 10.25 -9.06 -14.32
C ASN A 201 9.57 -7.98 -15.16
N LEU A 202 9.58 -6.72 -14.65
CA LEU A 202 8.94 -5.53 -15.23
C LEU A 202 9.97 -4.42 -15.56
N ASP A 203 11.08 -4.81 -16.18
CA ASP A 203 12.17 -3.94 -16.65
C ASP A 203 12.76 -3.00 -15.58
N PHE A 204 12.60 -3.35 -14.30
CA PHE A 204 13.19 -2.65 -13.18
C PHE A 204 13.71 -3.65 -12.15
N LYS A 205 14.86 -3.34 -11.55
CA LYS A 205 15.39 -4.07 -10.39
C LYS A 205 15.73 -3.08 -9.29
N PRO A 206 15.14 -3.21 -8.09
CA PRO A 206 15.46 -2.34 -6.97
C PRO A 206 16.92 -2.55 -6.57
N LYS A 207 17.64 -1.45 -6.31
CA LYS A 207 19.02 -1.51 -5.81
C LYS A 207 19.11 -2.08 -4.40
N ASN A 208 18.03 -1.92 -3.63
CA ASN A 208 17.94 -2.37 -2.25
C ASN A 208 16.63 -3.12 -2.03
N GLN A 209 16.75 -4.18 -1.23
CA GLN A 209 15.64 -5.00 -0.74
C GLN A 209 15.80 -5.12 0.77
N ILE A 210 14.71 -5.01 1.50
CA ILE A 210 14.64 -5.20 2.95
C ILE A 210 13.52 -6.19 3.28
N LYS A 211 13.64 -6.93 4.39
CA LYS A 211 12.61 -7.89 4.82
C LYS A 211 11.45 -7.22 5.57
N ASN A 212 11.76 -6.16 6.31
CA ASN A 212 10.82 -5.35 7.06
C ASN A 212 11.39 -3.93 7.23
N LEU A 213 10.62 -3.03 7.81
CA LEU A 213 11.04 -1.63 7.92
C LEU A 213 12.13 -1.38 8.98
N LEU A 214 12.46 -2.32 9.87
CA LEU A 214 13.60 -2.16 10.80
C LEU A 214 14.91 -1.98 10.04
N GLU A 215 15.10 -2.75 8.96
CA GLU A 215 16.29 -2.67 8.12
C GLU A 215 16.43 -1.31 7.39
N LEU A 216 15.34 -0.53 7.27
CA LEU A 216 15.38 0.80 6.69
C LEU A 216 16.23 1.76 7.53
N ILE A 217 16.16 1.66 8.86
CA ILE A 217 16.94 2.51 9.77
C ILE A 217 18.44 2.30 9.55
N GLU A 218 18.86 1.03 9.45
CA GLU A 218 20.26 0.68 9.18
C GLU A 218 20.70 1.14 7.79
N LEU A 219 19.82 0.96 6.80
CA LEU A 219 20.10 1.30 5.41
C LEU A 219 20.22 2.81 5.17
N THR A 220 19.44 3.61 5.89
CA THR A 220 19.43 5.07 5.76
C THR A 220 20.42 5.77 6.66
N LYS A 221 20.95 5.08 7.68
CA LYS A 221 21.80 5.67 8.75
C LYS A 221 21.12 6.84 9.46
N ILE A 222 19.79 6.83 9.47
CA ILE A 222 18.94 7.86 10.09
C ILE A 222 18.54 7.40 11.50
#